data_f598f5a5f4e7cc5d745fd55b4c6bfa94
#
_entry.id   f598f5a5f4e7cc5d745fd55b4c6bfa94
#
_cell.length_a   1.000
_cell.length_b   1.000
_cell.length_c   1.000
_cell.angle_alpha   90.00
_cell.angle_beta   90.00
_cell.angle_gamma   90.00
#
_symmetry.space_group_name_H-M   'P 1'
#
loop_
_entity.id
_entity.type
_entity.pdbx_description
1 polymer ?
#
loop_
_entity_poly.entity_id
_entity_poly.type
_entity_poly.pdbx_seq_one_letter_code
_entity_poly.pdbx_strand_id
1 'polypeptide(L)'
;MEIVLVEQINVINLNNMAKIYKTNGEIVDIEPKNGKDFQLKELNDIVGGYIELVTLPNDEFMVVNEEGKMMGLPVNDNATEIYRSKVGPWDYIVGDCLICKTSQIR
;
A
#
# COMPACT_ATOMS: atom_id res chain seq x y z
N MET A 1 -9.94 32.76 4.54
CA MET A 1 -8.50 32.59 4.81
C MET A 1 -8.22 31.24 5.46
N GLU A 2 -8.87 30.95 6.58
CA GLU A 2 -8.68 29.68 7.27
C GLU A 2 -9.09 28.47 6.43
N ILE A 3 -10.20 28.58 5.69
CA ILE A 3 -10.67 27.50 4.81
C ILE A 3 -9.63 27.16 3.75
N VAL A 4 -8.99 28.18 3.17
CA VAL A 4 -7.96 27.97 2.14
C VAL A 4 -6.75 27.24 2.73
N LEU A 5 -6.34 27.60 3.95
CA LEU A 5 -5.22 26.95 4.63
C LEU A 5 -5.55 25.47 4.93
N VAL A 6 -6.77 25.19 5.37
CA VAL A 6 -7.21 23.82 5.62
C VAL A 6 -7.19 23.00 4.33
N GLU A 7 -7.65 23.56 3.22
CA GLU A 7 -7.62 22.88 1.93
C GLU A 7 -6.19 22.59 1.48
N GLN A 8 -5.27 23.53 1.66
CA GLN A 8 -3.86 23.31 1.33
C GLN A 8 -3.24 22.21 2.16
N ILE A 9 -3.54 22.17 3.45
CA ILE A 9 -3.05 21.09 4.34
C ILE A 9 -3.62 19.76 3.88
N ASN A 10 -4.89 19.69 3.53
CA ASN A 10 -5.51 18.46 3.06
C ASN A 10 -4.89 17.97 1.75
N VAL A 11 -4.59 18.89 0.81
CA VAL A 11 -3.93 18.54 -0.45
C VAL A 11 -2.53 17.97 -0.19
N ILE A 12 -1.76 18.56 0.71
CA ILE A 12 -0.44 18.07 1.08
C ILE A 12 -0.55 16.66 1.67
N ASN A 13 -1.50 16.44 2.59
CA ASN A 13 -1.72 15.14 3.20
C ASN A 13 -2.11 14.09 2.15
N LEU A 14 -3.01 14.44 1.23
CA LEU A 14 -3.42 13.53 0.16
C LEU A 14 -2.24 13.12 -0.72
N ASN A 15 -1.32 14.05 -1.01
CA ASN A 15 -0.14 13.74 -1.83
C ASN A 15 0.80 12.74 -1.15
N ASN A 16 0.77 12.66 0.19
CA ASN A 16 1.62 11.75 0.97
C ASN A 16 0.87 10.50 1.41
N MET A 17 -0.43 10.41 1.12
CA MET A 17 -1.23 9.27 1.56
C MET A 17 -0.98 8.05 0.69
N ALA A 18 -0.92 6.91 1.34
CA ALA A 18 -0.94 5.61 0.73
C ALA A 18 -2.14 4.84 1.30
N LYS A 19 -2.38 3.63 0.83
CA LYS A 19 -3.54 2.84 1.29
C LYS A 19 -3.11 1.44 1.66
N ILE A 20 -3.56 0.99 2.83
CA ILE A 20 -3.46 -0.41 3.23
C ILE A 20 -4.78 -1.09 2.85
N TYR A 21 -4.67 -2.17 2.09
CA TYR A 21 -5.79 -3.03 1.74
C TYR A 21 -5.72 -4.26 2.63
N LYS A 22 -6.70 -4.40 3.52
CA LYS A 22 -6.73 -5.50 4.48
C LYS A 22 -7.56 -6.66 3.96
N THR A 23 -7.22 -7.86 4.42
CA THR A 23 -7.94 -9.09 4.00
C THR A 23 -9.39 -9.10 4.45
N ASN A 24 -9.74 -8.33 5.48
CA ASN A 24 -11.12 -8.19 5.95
C ASN A 24 -11.97 -7.23 5.12
N GLY A 25 -11.38 -6.61 4.08
CA GLY A 25 -12.07 -5.66 3.21
C GLY A 25 -11.87 -4.20 3.60
N GLU A 26 -11.27 -3.91 4.75
CA GLU A 26 -10.97 -2.54 5.12
C GLU A 26 -9.90 -1.93 4.22
N ILE A 27 -10.06 -0.65 3.93
CA ILE A 27 -9.06 0.15 3.23
C ILE A 27 -8.71 1.30 4.16
N VAL A 28 -7.44 1.38 4.55
CA VAL A 28 -6.96 2.35 5.55
C VAL A 28 -5.98 3.31 4.90
N ASP A 29 -6.26 4.60 5.00
CA ASP A 29 -5.31 5.61 4.55
C ASP A 29 -4.17 5.70 5.57
N ILE A 30 -2.94 5.80 5.06
CA ILE A 30 -1.75 5.87 5.89
C ILE A 30 -0.72 6.77 5.21
N GLU A 31 0.08 7.43 6.02
CA GLU A 31 1.25 8.17 5.52
C GLU A 31 2.50 7.67 6.23
N PRO A 32 3.68 7.86 5.62
CA PRO A 32 4.93 7.50 6.28
C PRO A 32 5.09 8.27 7.60
N LYS A 33 5.64 7.62 8.62
CA LYS A 33 5.86 8.26 9.92
C LYS A 33 6.71 9.51 9.83
N ASN A 34 7.70 9.52 8.93
CA ASN A 34 8.55 10.68 8.72
C ASN A 34 7.95 11.69 7.73
N GLY A 35 6.73 11.47 7.24
CA GLY A 35 6.06 12.33 6.29
C GLY A 35 6.58 12.27 4.86
N LYS A 36 7.51 11.37 4.57
CA LYS A 36 8.18 11.33 3.26
C LYS A 36 8.22 9.93 2.66
N ASP A 37 8.83 8.98 3.35
CA ASP A 37 8.97 7.62 2.85
C ASP A 37 8.77 6.60 3.97
N PHE A 38 8.32 5.41 3.59
CA PHE A 38 8.13 4.30 4.51
C PHE A 38 9.47 3.64 4.79
N GLN A 39 9.77 3.44 6.06
CA GLN A 39 10.94 2.70 6.49
C GLN A 39 10.64 1.20 6.43
N LEU A 40 11.68 0.38 6.30
CA LEU A 40 11.53 -1.07 6.18
C LEU A 40 10.70 -1.65 7.33
N LYS A 41 10.92 -1.19 8.56
CA LYS A 41 10.15 -1.68 9.71
C LYS A 41 8.66 -1.39 9.59
N GLU A 42 8.28 -0.21 9.11
CA GLU A 42 6.87 0.12 8.87
C GLU A 42 6.25 -0.83 7.86
N LEU A 43 6.98 -1.11 6.78
CA LEU A 43 6.51 -2.01 5.73
C LEU A 43 6.38 -3.44 6.24
N ASN A 44 7.38 -3.92 7.00
CA ASN A 44 7.33 -5.24 7.61
C ASN A 44 6.13 -5.37 8.56
N ASP A 45 5.86 -4.35 9.35
CA ASP A 45 4.73 -4.36 10.28
C ASP A 45 3.38 -4.42 9.54
N ILE A 46 3.27 -3.70 8.42
CA ILE A 46 2.02 -3.67 7.63
C ILE A 46 1.73 -5.05 7.04
N VAL A 47 2.72 -5.69 6.44
CA VAL A 47 2.51 -6.98 5.74
C VAL A 47 2.71 -8.20 6.65
N GLY A 48 3.24 -7.99 7.83
CA GLY A 48 3.46 -9.07 8.80
C GLY A 48 4.66 -9.95 8.51
N GLY A 49 5.70 -9.43 7.87
CA GLY A 49 6.90 -10.18 7.56
C GLY A 49 7.77 -9.49 6.52
N TYR A 50 8.60 -10.27 5.85
CA TYR A 50 9.45 -9.75 4.77
C TYR A 50 8.60 -9.25 3.61
N ILE A 51 9.07 -8.18 2.97
CA ILE A 51 8.31 -7.54 1.89
C ILE A 51 8.78 -8.02 0.53
N GLU A 52 7.84 -8.00 -0.41
CA GLU A 52 8.09 -8.08 -1.84
C GLU A 52 7.43 -6.87 -2.49
N LEU A 53 8.13 -6.23 -3.42
CA LEU A 53 7.60 -5.08 -4.17
C LEU A 53 7.07 -5.55 -5.50
N VAL A 54 5.79 -5.26 -5.75
CA VAL A 54 5.15 -5.52 -7.04
C VAL A 54 5.00 -4.18 -7.75
N THR A 55 5.62 -4.06 -8.92
CA THR A 55 5.54 -2.82 -9.70
C THR A 55 4.16 -2.68 -10.32
N LEU A 56 3.55 -1.53 -10.10
CA LEU A 56 2.28 -1.15 -10.72
C LEU A 56 2.51 0.00 -11.70
N PRO A 57 1.58 0.23 -12.65
CA PRO A 57 1.65 1.41 -13.51
C PRO A 57 1.56 2.72 -12.70
N ASN A 58 1.97 3.82 -13.34
CA ASN A 58 1.85 5.18 -12.79
C ASN A 58 2.66 5.41 -11.51
N ASP A 59 3.88 4.86 -11.48
CA ASP A 59 4.83 5.09 -10.40
C ASP A 59 4.30 4.65 -9.04
N GLU A 60 3.67 3.48 -9.00
CA GLU A 60 3.20 2.87 -7.76
C GLU A 60 3.85 1.52 -7.53
N PHE A 61 3.98 1.17 -6.24
CA PHE A 61 4.31 -0.18 -5.79
C PHE A 61 3.14 -0.74 -4.97
N MET A 62 2.92 -2.05 -5.14
CA MET A 62 2.15 -2.83 -4.17
C MET A 62 3.14 -3.59 -3.31
N VAL A 63 3.09 -3.39 -2.00
CA VAL A 63 3.99 -4.03 -1.04
C VAL A 63 3.24 -5.19 -0.41
N VAL A 64 3.76 -6.39 -0.56
CA VAL A 64 3.11 -7.62 -0.09
C VAL A 64 4.08 -8.43 0.76
N ASN A 65 3.55 -9.41 1.49
CA ASN A 65 4.36 -10.36 2.24
C ASN A 65 5.00 -11.35 1.27
N GLU A 66 6.33 -11.38 1.23
CA GLU A 66 7.09 -12.26 0.35
C GLU A 66 6.74 -13.73 0.52
N GLU A 67 6.42 -14.14 1.75
CA GLU A 67 6.14 -15.52 2.10
C GLU A 67 4.65 -15.78 2.36
N GLY A 68 3.80 -14.83 1.97
CA GLY A 68 2.39 -14.86 2.33
C GLY A 68 1.66 -16.14 1.91
N LYS A 69 1.92 -16.63 0.69
CA LYS A 69 1.29 -17.87 0.20
C LYS A 69 1.78 -19.08 0.96
N MET A 70 3.08 -19.15 1.26
CA MET A 70 3.65 -20.23 2.07
C MET A 70 3.10 -20.23 3.50
N MET A 71 2.85 -19.04 4.04
CA MET A 71 2.27 -18.88 5.38
C MET A 71 0.77 -19.18 5.42
N GLY A 72 0.13 -19.34 4.26
CA GLY A 72 -1.30 -19.57 4.20
C GLY A 72 -2.13 -18.35 4.56
N LEU A 73 -1.63 -17.15 4.30
CA LEU A 73 -2.39 -15.93 4.59
C LEU A 73 -3.65 -15.87 3.73
N PRO A 74 -4.74 -15.27 4.26
CA PRO A 74 -5.99 -15.15 3.51
C PRO A 74 -5.81 -14.39 2.21
N VAL A 75 -6.61 -14.75 1.20
CA VAL A 75 -6.66 -14.00 -0.06
C VAL A 75 -7.17 -12.59 0.22
N ASN A 76 -6.50 -11.61 -0.38
CA ASN A 76 -6.90 -10.21 -0.33
C ASN A 76 -7.64 -9.89 -1.62
N ASP A 77 -8.97 -9.86 -1.55
CA ASP A 77 -9.81 -9.71 -2.75
C ASP A 77 -9.61 -8.37 -3.43
N ASN A 78 -9.59 -7.29 -2.67
CA ASN A 78 -9.40 -5.94 -3.22
C ASN A 78 -8.05 -5.80 -3.89
N ALA A 79 -6.98 -6.25 -3.24
CA ALA A 79 -5.64 -6.18 -3.80
C ALA A 79 -5.49 -7.07 -5.02
N THR A 80 -6.09 -8.25 -5.01
CA THR A 80 -6.10 -9.15 -6.17
C THR A 80 -6.78 -8.51 -7.36
N GLU A 81 -7.94 -7.88 -7.15
CA GLU A 81 -8.64 -7.18 -8.20
C GLU A 81 -7.82 -6.05 -8.79
N ILE A 82 -7.17 -5.25 -7.94
CA ILE A 82 -6.28 -4.17 -8.40
C ILE A 82 -5.12 -4.74 -9.21
N TYR A 83 -4.47 -5.79 -8.71
CA TYR A 83 -3.38 -6.43 -9.43
C TYR A 83 -3.82 -6.91 -10.80
N ARG A 84 -4.94 -7.63 -10.88
CA ARG A 84 -5.43 -8.19 -12.14
C ARG A 84 -5.84 -7.11 -13.14
N SER A 85 -6.39 -6.02 -12.65
CA SER A 85 -6.79 -4.89 -13.48
C SER A 85 -5.59 -4.12 -14.05
N LYS A 86 -4.53 -3.98 -13.27
CA LYS A 86 -3.39 -3.13 -13.63
C LYS A 86 -2.21 -3.89 -14.23
N VAL A 87 -2.03 -5.14 -13.85
CA VAL A 87 -0.87 -5.96 -14.27
C VAL A 87 -1.32 -7.11 -15.15
N GLY A 88 -2.23 -7.94 -14.68
CA GLY A 88 -2.73 -9.07 -15.46
C GLY A 88 -3.27 -10.20 -14.59
N PRO A 89 -3.85 -11.25 -15.24
CA PRO A 89 -4.61 -12.29 -14.53
C PRO A 89 -3.75 -13.40 -13.94
N TRP A 90 -2.42 -13.22 -13.89
CA TRP A 90 -1.50 -14.32 -13.60
C TRP A 90 -1.40 -14.68 -12.13
N ASP A 91 -1.80 -13.79 -11.24
CA ASP A 91 -1.54 -13.99 -9.83
C ASP A 91 -2.70 -13.52 -8.97
N TYR A 92 -2.61 -13.81 -7.68
CA TYR A 92 -3.52 -13.31 -6.65
C TYR A 92 -2.69 -12.86 -5.45
N ILE A 93 -3.25 -11.97 -4.66
CA ILE A 93 -2.55 -11.35 -3.53
C ILE A 93 -3.13 -11.90 -2.23
N VAL A 94 -2.27 -12.25 -1.29
CA VAL A 94 -2.66 -12.75 0.03
C VAL A 94 -2.09 -11.84 1.11
N GLY A 95 -2.78 -11.76 2.23
CA GLY A 95 -2.36 -10.92 3.36
C GLY A 95 -2.68 -9.46 3.13
N ASP A 96 -2.46 -8.66 4.17
CA ASP A 96 -2.61 -7.21 4.09
C ASP A 96 -1.51 -6.64 3.22
N CYS A 97 -1.82 -5.66 2.40
CA CYS A 97 -0.85 -5.04 1.51
C CYS A 97 -0.97 -3.53 1.49
N LEU A 98 0.10 -2.89 1.04
CA LEU A 98 0.17 -1.44 0.90
C LEU A 98 0.29 -1.09 -0.57
N ILE A 99 -0.42 -0.06 -1.01
CA ILE A 99 -0.16 0.58 -2.31
C ILE A 99 0.31 2.00 -2.04
N CYS A 100 1.47 2.33 -2.56
CA CYS A 100 2.09 3.63 -2.38
C CYS A 100 2.82 4.07 -3.64
N LYS A 101 3.25 5.32 -3.66
CA LYS A 101 4.08 5.82 -4.76
C LYS A 101 5.49 5.24 -4.65
N THR A 102 6.15 5.06 -5.79
CA THR A 102 7.54 4.58 -5.81
C THR A 102 8.46 5.50 -5.00
N SER A 103 8.18 6.80 -5.01
CA SER A 103 8.97 7.79 -4.24
C SER A 103 8.82 7.62 -2.73
N GLN A 104 7.84 6.87 -2.25
CA GLN A 104 7.62 6.63 -0.83
C GLN A 104 8.32 5.37 -0.31
N ILE A 105 9.01 4.64 -1.17
CA ILE A 105 9.84 3.49 -0.78
C ILE A 105 11.28 3.93 -0.77
N ARG A 106 11.96 3.57 0.30
CA ARG A 106 13.33 3.97 0.49
C ARG A 106 14.33 2.96 -0.06
#